data_f2f20cca7c93a4c6ce3adb6ee595126b
#
_entry.id   f2f20cca7c93a4c6ce3adb6ee595126b
#
_cell.length_a   1.000
_cell.length_b   1.000
_cell.length_c   1.000
_cell.angle_alpha   90.00
_cell.angle_beta   90.00
_cell.angle_gamma   90.00
#
_symmetry.space_group_name_H-M   'P 1'
#
loop_
_entity.id
_entity.type
_entity.pdbx_description
1 polymer ?
#
loop_
_entity_poly.entity_id
_entity_poly.type
_entity_poly.pdbx_seq_one_letter_code
_entity_poly.pdbx_strand_id
1 'polypeptide(L)'
;MEHGRPLLSISLLASNRIGTIRRCLDSLLPIMEHLPCELIVVDTSTQPEVRELLWEYTDRVIPFWWCNDFSKARNCGLSEARGEWFLYIDDDEWFENADEIIRFFNSGEYHDYGYANYVQRNFFDPEYQTYTDNWVSRMVRLNDEVRFRSKIHEYLDPVYGKGKNIKAIANHTGYIYATEEERRKRYERNVPLLKEMMAEKPDQLRWAIQLVQEYYSAEEWKELERFCRVALQNENYKQQPVMKRLAATFYAGLVESVLEQNRADEALDEVRKAVSSENCSPLGVAYLLLQEAIGYAEKRAWNEAKECIEKYFALEKEITEDEEQYAIWQEALIVDSTYDMINKKKAYLVLLLCNLAQDNEAEVICLFLKLEWNQSVVYAYPRLMPILLELLVEHAKGTSAETIWRSIWDHKQLCDMMIEESRKYWERIAITKRTFLRENYHEQVMILLSRYYKPEILNGYTLCLPDIAQRALGLIDEIERGKE
;
A
#
# COMPACT_ATOMS: atom_id res chain seq x y z
N MET A 1 -42.24 19.24 -16.79
CA MET A 1 -41.20 18.71 -17.71
C MET A 1 -41.04 17.26 -17.33
N GLU A 2 -41.34 16.33 -18.24
CA GLU A 2 -41.05 14.92 -18.01
C GLU A 2 -39.51 14.84 -17.85
N HIS A 3 -39.05 14.54 -16.64
CA HIS A 3 -37.66 14.26 -16.41
C HIS A 3 -37.33 12.95 -17.14
N GLY A 4 -36.63 13.05 -18.28
CA GLY A 4 -36.17 11.90 -19.00
C GLY A 4 -35.35 10.98 -18.08
N ARG A 5 -35.25 9.70 -18.44
CA ARG A 5 -34.42 8.72 -17.71
C ARG A 5 -33.00 9.28 -17.54
N PRO A 6 -32.43 9.27 -16.32
CA PRO A 6 -31.04 9.72 -16.13
C PRO A 6 -30.09 8.85 -16.96
N LEU A 7 -29.01 9.44 -17.43
CA LEU A 7 -27.94 8.72 -18.10
C LEU A 7 -27.08 7.94 -17.06
N LEU A 8 -26.80 8.58 -15.93
CA LEU A 8 -25.94 8.02 -14.88
C LEU A 8 -26.63 8.08 -13.51
N SER A 9 -26.73 6.93 -12.84
CA SER A 9 -27.02 6.88 -11.41
C SER A 9 -25.71 6.80 -10.64
N ILE A 10 -25.48 7.78 -9.76
CA ILE A 10 -24.33 7.79 -8.86
C ILE A 10 -24.80 7.28 -7.50
N SER A 11 -24.14 6.28 -6.94
CA SER A 11 -24.46 5.71 -5.62
C SER A 11 -23.30 5.87 -4.65
N LEU A 12 -23.55 6.54 -3.53
CA LEU A 12 -22.61 6.72 -2.43
C LEU A 12 -23.04 5.87 -1.24
N LEU A 13 -22.12 5.14 -0.66
CA LEU A 13 -22.30 4.47 0.63
C LEU A 13 -21.75 5.37 1.74
N ALA A 14 -22.63 5.97 2.55
CA ALA A 14 -22.26 6.95 3.55
C ALA A 14 -22.01 6.33 4.92
N SER A 15 -20.92 6.73 5.56
CA SER A 15 -20.54 6.42 6.94
C SER A 15 -20.31 7.70 7.76
N ASN A 16 -19.82 7.60 8.99
CA ASN A 16 -19.60 8.76 9.87
C ASN A 16 -18.28 9.53 9.60
N ARG A 17 -17.85 9.60 8.33
CA ARG A 17 -16.60 10.27 7.94
C ARG A 17 -16.84 11.70 7.47
N ILE A 18 -17.28 12.56 8.36
CA ILE A 18 -17.66 13.95 8.02
C ILE A 18 -16.52 14.74 7.31
N GLY A 19 -15.26 14.42 7.62
CA GLY A 19 -14.09 15.09 7.01
C GLY A 19 -13.89 14.78 5.53
N THR A 20 -14.26 13.59 5.07
CA THR A 20 -14.08 13.15 3.68
C THR A 20 -15.35 13.16 2.86
N ILE A 21 -16.52 12.88 3.46
CA ILE A 21 -17.78 12.76 2.75
C ILE A 21 -18.20 14.06 2.02
N ARG A 22 -17.98 15.23 2.61
CA ARG A 22 -18.23 16.52 1.94
C ARG A 22 -17.36 16.65 0.70
N ARG A 23 -16.08 16.34 0.82
CA ARG A 23 -15.13 16.40 -0.29
C ARG A 23 -15.50 15.41 -1.40
N CYS A 24 -15.95 14.19 -1.03
CA CYS A 24 -16.51 13.24 -1.97
C CYS A 24 -17.67 13.83 -2.75
N LEU A 25 -18.68 14.31 -2.05
CA LEU A 25 -19.89 14.89 -2.63
C LEU A 25 -19.60 16.11 -3.52
N ASP A 26 -18.74 17.04 -3.08
CA ASP A 26 -18.31 18.19 -3.87
C ASP A 26 -17.65 17.75 -5.18
N SER A 27 -16.86 16.67 -5.18
CA SER A 27 -16.18 16.16 -6.38
C SER A 27 -17.13 15.55 -7.41
N LEU A 28 -18.35 15.22 -7.03
CA LEU A 28 -19.38 14.71 -7.94
C LEU A 28 -20.19 15.82 -8.63
N LEU A 29 -20.20 17.03 -8.09
CA LEU A 29 -20.98 18.14 -8.65
C LEU A 29 -20.66 18.43 -10.12
N PRO A 30 -19.39 18.44 -10.58
CA PRO A 30 -19.10 18.65 -12.01
C PRO A 30 -19.73 17.58 -12.92
N ILE A 31 -19.78 16.31 -12.47
CA ILE A 31 -20.45 15.25 -13.23
C ILE A 31 -21.95 15.52 -13.32
N MET A 32 -22.58 15.89 -12.18
CA MET A 32 -24.01 16.14 -12.09
C MET A 32 -24.46 17.40 -12.84
N GLU A 33 -23.59 18.40 -12.96
CA GLU A 33 -23.84 19.61 -13.73
C GLU A 33 -23.78 19.40 -15.25
N HIS A 34 -22.96 18.46 -15.72
CA HIS A 34 -22.69 18.27 -17.15
C HIS A 34 -23.37 17.04 -17.76
N LEU A 35 -23.91 16.14 -16.94
CA LEU A 35 -24.59 14.93 -17.38
C LEU A 35 -25.99 14.81 -16.75
N PRO A 36 -26.98 14.22 -17.41
CA PRO A 36 -28.26 13.85 -16.81
C PRO A 36 -28.06 12.77 -15.72
N CYS A 37 -27.85 13.18 -14.48
CA CYS A 37 -27.52 12.29 -13.36
C CYS A 37 -28.60 12.30 -12.26
N GLU A 38 -28.57 11.26 -11.45
CA GLU A 38 -29.19 11.22 -10.12
C GLU A 38 -28.13 10.78 -9.09
N LEU A 39 -28.21 11.32 -7.88
CA LEU A 39 -27.38 10.93 -6.77
C LEU A 39 -28.23 10.17 -5.74
N ILE A 40 -27.81 8.97 -5.40
CA ILE A 40 -28.44 8.06 -4.43
C ILE A 40 -27.43 7.83 -3.30
N VAL A 41 -27.80 8.21 -2.09
CA VAL A 41 -26.95 8.00 -0.91
C VAL A 41 -27.58 6.93 -0.02
N VAL A 42 -26.82 5.88 0.26
CA VAL A 42 -27.20 4.85 1.24
C VAL A 42 -26.59 5.23 2.58
N ASP A 43 -27.45 5.68 3.50
CA ASP A 43 -27.08 6.08 4.86
C ASP A 43 -26.95 4.84 5.77
N THR A 44 -25.73 4.45 6.11
CA THR A 44 -25.46 3.29 6.98
C THR A 44 -25.52 3.62 8.47
N SER A 45 -26.55 4.33 8.90
CA SER A 45 -26.77 4.76 10.30
C SER A 45 -25.83 5.88 10.72
N THR A 46 -25.71 6.90 9.88
CA THR A 46 -24.87 8.07 10.14
C THR A 46 -25.38 8.93 11.31
N GLN A 47 -24.47 9.70 11.90
CA GLN A 47 -24.79 10.71 12.91
C GLN A 47 -25.64 11.85 12.30
N PRO A 48 -26.41 12.59 13.11
CA PRO A 48 -27.27 13.68 12.62
C PRO A 48 -26.55 14.69 11.73
N GLU A 49 -25.35 15.11 12.13
CA GLU A 49 -24.54 16.11 11.41
C GLU A 49 -24.16 15.64 10.00
N VAL A 50 -23.81 14.36 9.84
CA VAL A 50 -23.54 13.76 8.53
C VAL A 50 -24.82 13.67 7.73
N ARG A 51 -25.90 13.24 8.34
CA ARG A 51 -27.19 13.09 7.67
C ARG A 51 -27.74 14.43 7.16
N GLU A 52 -27.61 15.52 7.93
CA GLU A 52 -27.96 16.87 7.49
C GLU A 52 -27.14 17.27 6.26
N LEU A 53 -25.84 16.99 6.27
CA LEU A 53 -24.98 17.21 5.11
C LEU A 53 -25.44 16.45 3.86
N LEU A 54 -25.85 15.17 3.98
CA LEU A 54 -26.32 14.39 2.83
C LEU A 54 -27.54 15.04 2.15
N TRP A 55 -28.47 15.59 2.93
CA TRP A 55 -29.64 16.29 2.42
C TRP A 55 -29.34 17.60 1.70
N GLU A 56 -28.15 18.19 1.86
CA GLU A 56 -27.73 19.35 1.07
C GLU A 56 -27.51 18.99 -0.42
N TYR A 57 -27.18 17.72 -0.74
CA TYR A 57 -26.80 17.28 -2.09
C TYR A 57 -27.89 16.48 -2.81
N THR A 58 -28.76 15.79 -2.10
CA THR A 58 -29.81 14.97 -2.69
C THR A 58 -30.97 14.73 -1.73
N ASP A 59 -32.16 14.60 -2.29
CA ASP A 59 -33.38 14.15 -1.58
C ASP A 59 -33.50 12.61 -1.55
N ARG A 60 -32.57 11.89 -2.20
CA ARG A 60 -32.56 10.42 -2.28
C ARG A 60 -31.59 9.81 -1.29
N VAL A 61 -31.79 10.08 -0.01
CA VAL A 61 -31.04 9.47 1.10
C VAL A 61 -31.83 8.28 1.63
N ILE A 62 -31.26 7.08 1.48
CA ILE A 62 -31.93 5.81 1.79
C ILE A 62 -31.33 5.26 3.09
N PRO A 63 -32.10 5.12 4.17
CA PRO A 63 -31.61 4.55 5.42
C PRO A 63 -31.35 3.06 5.28
N PHE A 64 -30.18 2.62 5.75
CA PHE A 64 -29.78 1.23 5.78
C PHE A 64 -29.14 0.86 7.12
N TRP A 65 -29.70 -0.14 7.82
CA TRP A 65 -29.10 -0.66 9.04
C TRP A 65 -27.91 -1.54 8.73
N TRP A 66 -26.73 -1.11 9.16
CA TRP A 66 -25.50 -1.85 8.92
C TRP A 66 -25.56 -3.28 9.49
N CYS A 67 -25.29 -4.27 8.63
CA CYS A 67 -25.40 -5.69 8.96
C CYS A 67 -24.14 -6.50 8.59
N ASN A 68 -22.97 -5.88 8.54
CA ASN A 68 -21.70 -6.50 8.14
C ASN A 68 -21.76 -7.14 6.73
N ASP A 69 -22.46 -6.51 5.80
CA ASP A 69 -22.62 -6.98 4.43
C ASP A 69 -22.67 -5.77 3.49
N PHE A 70 -21.52 -5.47 2.88
CA PHE A 70 -21.38 -4.36 1.93
C PHE A 70 -22.24 -4.58 0.68
N SER A 71 -22.36 -5.81 0.20
CA SER A 71 -23.17 -6.07 -0.99
C SER A 71 -24.65 -5.76 -0.77
N LYS A 72 -25.19 -6.04 0.41
CA LYS A 72 -26.57 -5.67 0.74
C LYS A 72 -26.75 -4.16 0.77
N ALA A 73 -25.83 -3.43 1.39
CA ALA A 73 -25.91 -1.97 1.43
C ALA A 73 -25.82 -1.38 0.03
N ARG A 74 -24.89 -1.81 -0.81
CA ARG A 74 -24.76 -1.32 -2.19
C ARG A 74 -25.94 -1.74 -3.07
N ASN A 75 -26.47 -2.95 -2.89
CA ASN A 75 -27.69 -3.39 -3.61
C ASN A 75 -28.92 -2.55 -3.24
N CYS A 76 -28.99 -2.00 -2.04
CA CYS A 76 -30.01 -1.03 -1.67
C CYS A 76 -29.96 0.20 -2.58
N GLY A 77 -28.78 0.80 -2.77
CA GLY A 77 -28.59 1.91 -3.71
C GLY A 77 -28.81 1.51 -5.17
N LEU A 78 -28.31 0.34 -5.58
CA LEU A 78 -28.46 -0.17 -6.93
C LEU A 78 -29.94 -0.41 -7.31
N SER A 79 -30.77 -0.89 -6.38
CA SER A 79 -32.19 -1.15 -6.64
C SER A 79 -33.01 0.13 -6.88
N GLU A 80 -32.49 1.26 -6.45
CA GLU A 80 -33.10 2.58 -6.66
C GLU A 80 -32.59 3.30 -7.92
N ALA A 81 -31.55 2.76 -8.57
CA ALA A 81 -30.94 3.36 -9.74
C ALA A 81 -31.88 3.28 -10.97
N ARG A 82 -32.02 4.42 -11.67
CA ARG A 82 -32.86 4.55 -12.87
C ARG A 82 -32.05 4.86 -14.12
N GLY A 83 -30.74 5.13 -13.97
CA GLY A 83 -29.84 5.48 -15.06
C GLY A 83 -29.64 4.37 -16.09
N GLU A 84 -29.07 4.70 -17.21
CA GLU A 84 -28.54 3.70 -18.15
C GLU A 84 -27.24 3.09 -17.62
N TRP A 85 -26.44 3.93 -16.95
CA TRP A 85 -25.20 3.54 -16.27
C TRP A 85 -25.28 3.77 -14.77
N PHE A 86 -24.43 3.04 -14.04
CA PHE A 86 -24.31 3.12 -12.59
C PHE A 86 -22.83 3.33 -12.23
N LEU A 87 -22.58 4.37 -11.42
CA LEU A 87 -21.29 4.66 -10.79
C LEU A 87 -21.44 4.50 -9.29
N TYR A 88 -20.56 3.77 -8.64
CA TYR A 88 -20.53 3.74 -7.18
C TYR A 88 -19.17 4.22 -6.65
N ILE A 89 -19.24 4.93 -5.53
CA ILE A 89 -18.10 5.56 -4.88
C ILE A 89 -18.22 5.42 -3.36
N ASP A 90 -17.09 5.43 -2.67
CA ASP A 90 -17.02 5.40 -1.21
C ASP A 90 -16.91 6.83 -0.64
N ASP A 91 -17.32 7.04 0.61
CA ASP A 91 -17.35 8.34 1.26
C ASP A 91 -15.95 8.88 1.68
N ASP A 92 -14.91 8.08 1.46
CA ASP A 92 -13.49 8.43 1.62
C ASP A 92 -12.74 8.52 0.28
N GLU A 93 -13.50 8.55 -0.83
CA GLU A 93 -13.00 8.79 -2.19
C GLU A 93 -13.47 10.16 -2.71
N TRP A 94 -12.66 10.83 -3.54
CA TRP A 94 -13.07 12.03 -4.27
C TRP A 94 -12.29 12.15 -5.58
N PHE A 95 -12.97 12.56 -6.64
CA PHE A 95 -12.31 12.80 -7.91
C PHE A 95 -11.41 14.04 -7.84
N GLU A 96 -10.18 13.89 -8.33
CA GLU A 96 -9.26 15.02 -8.56
C GLU A 96 -9.74 15.85 -9.75
N ASN A 97 -10.17 15.14 -10.82
CA ASN A 97 -10.76 15.71 -12.02
C ASN A 97 -11.72 14.69 -12.66
N ALA A 98 -12.95 15.10 -12.95
CA ALA A 98 -13.98 14.27 -13.54
C ALA A 98 -14.14 14.47 -15.08
N ASP A 99 -13.33 15.30 -15.73
CA ASP A 99 -13.47 15.68 -17.14
C ASP A 99 -13.47 14.48 -18.09
N GLU A 100 -12.64 13.47 -17.81
CA GLU A 100 -12.58 12.27 -18.62
C GLU A 100 -13.85 11.43 -18.52
N ILE A 101 -14.50 11.39 -17.35
CA ILE A 101 -15.80 10.73 -17.17
C ILE A 101 -16.86 11.49 -17.94
N ILE A 102 -16.91 12.82 -17.81
CA ILE A 102 -17.83 13.69 -18.52
C ILE A 102 -17.67 13.55 -20.04
N ARG A 103 -16.44 13.52 -20.52
CA ARG A 103 -16.12 13.33 -21.94
C ARG A 103 -16.59 11.96 -22.46
N PHE A 104 -16.34 10.89 -21.73
CA PHE A 104 -16.77 9.53 -22.07
C PHE A 104 -18.29 9.46 -22.35
N PHE A 105 -19.06 10.09 -21.50
CA PHE A 105 -20.53 10.13 -21.69
C PHE A 105 -20.97 11.11 -22.79
N ASN A 106 -20.45 12.34 -22.80
CA ASN A 106 -20.85 13.36 -23.77
C ASN A 106 -20.42 13.04 -25.22
N SER A 107 -19.34 12.29 -25.42
CA SER A 107 -18.90 11.85 -26.75
C SER A 107 -19.81 10.76 -27.35
N GLY A 108 -20.61 10.08 -26.54
CA GLY A 108 -21.37 8.90 -26.93
C GLY A 108 -20.52 7.61 -26.96
N GLU A 109 -19.22 7.67 -26.60
CA GLU A 109 -18.32 6.51 -26.59
C GLU A 109 -18.85 5.40 -25.66
N TYR A 110 -19.55 5.75 -24.59
CA TYR A 110 -20.12 4.81 -23.61
C TYR A 110 -21.05 3.75 -24.24
N HIS A 111 -21.60 3.98 -25.44
CA HIS A 111 -22.44 3.01 -26.13
C HIS A 111 -21.70 1.72 -26.53
N ASP A 112 -20.40 1.79 -26.73
CA ASP A 112 -19.55 0.67 -27.15
C ASP A 112 -19.07 -0.21 -26.00
N TYR A 113 -19.32 0.20 -24.75
CA TYR A 113 -18.81 -0.45 -23.57
C TYR A 113 -19.91 -0.92 -22.62
N GLY A 114 -19.59 -1.93 -21.82
CA GLY A 114 -20.49 -2.45 -20.77
C GLY A 114 -20.07 -2.06 -19.37
N TYR A 115 -18.80 -1.73 -19.17
CA TYR A 115 -18.27 -1.22 -17.90
C TYR A 115 -17.09 -0.28 -18.14
N ALA A 116 -16.76 0.50 -17.12
CA ALA A 116 -15.59 1.36 -17.17
C ALA A 116 -14.87 1.40 -15.82
N ASN A 117 -13.56 1.55 -15.92
CA ASN A 117 -12.63 1.65 -14.80
C ASN A 117 -12.11 3.08 -14.70
N TYR A 118 -11.81 3.52 -13.49
CA TYR A 118 -10.99 4.70 -13.25
C TYR A 118 -9.82 4.36 -12.34
N VAL A 119 -8.89 5.28 -12.17
CA VAL A 119 -7.74 5.11 -11.28
C VAL A 119 -8.14 5.50 -9.87
N GLN A 120 -8.05 4.57 -8.93
CA GLN A 120 -8.14 4.84 -7.50
C GLN A 120 -6.73 5.06 -6.97
N ARG A 121 -6.44 6.27 -6.46
CA ARG A 121 -5.18 6.63 -5.84
C ARG A 121 -5.26 6.41 -4.34
N ASN A 122 -4.66 5.34 -3.87
CA ASN A 122 -4.68 4.95 -2.47
C ASN A 122 -3.53 5.60 -1.71
N PHE A 123 -3.82 6.53 -0.84
CA PHE A 123 -2.83 7.17 0.03
C PHE A 123 -2.57 6.35 1.29
N PHE A 124 -1.30 6.40 1.75
CA PHE A 124 -0.83 5.69 2.95
C PHE A 124 -0.33 6.63 4.04
N ASP A 125 -0.22 7.92 3.77
CA ASP A 125 0.18 8.94 4.73
C ASP A 125 -0.74 10.16 4.70
N PRO A 126 -0.88 10.89 5.84
CA PRO A 126 -1.76 12.05 5.96
C PRO A 126 -1.37 13.23 5.08
N GLU A 127 -0.12 13.31 4.63
CA GLU A 127 0.41 14.36 3.78
C GLU A 127 0.20 14.08 2.29
N TYR A 128 -0.41 12.92 1.95
CA TYR A 128 -0.69 12.47 0.57
C TYR A 128 0.56 12.35 -0.32
N GLN A 129 1.71 12.01 0.28
CA GLN A 129 2.98 11.89 -0.45
C GLN A 129 3.25 10.47 -0.92
N THR A 130 2.71 9.47 -0.23
CA THR A 130 2.91 8.06 -0.52
C THR A 130 1.59 7.44 -0.97
N TYR A 131 1.57 6.93 -2.20
CA TYR A 131 0.35 6.35 -2.78
C TYR A 131 0.66 5.23 -3.76
N THR A 132 -0.37 4.45 -4.06
CA THR A 132 -0.43 3.53 -5.20
C THR A 132 -1.65 3.84 -6.05
N ASP A 133 -1.51 3.68 -7.37
CA ASP A 133 -2.59 3.87 -8.34
C ASP A 133 -3.09 2.51 -8.83
N ASN A 134 -4.38 2.22 -8.64
CA ASN A 134 -5.00 0.97 -9.05
C ASN A 134 -6.21 1.23 -9.95
N TRP A 135 -6.35 0.46 -11.03
CA TRP A 135 -7.56 0.46 -11.83
C TRP A 135 -8.70 -0.22 -11.08
N VAL A 136 -9.80 0.48 -10.89
CA VAL A 136 -11.00 -0.04 -10.20
C VAL A 136 -12.21 0.00 -11.12
N SER A 137 -12.95 -1.11 -11.19
CA SER A 137 -14.18 -1.20 -11.96
C SER A 137 -15.35 -0.67 -11.14
N ARG A 138 -15.68 0.59 -11.32
CA ARG A 138 -16.68 1.32 -10.52
C ARG A 138 -17.87 1.85 -11.33
N MET A 139 -17.86 1.67 -12.66
CA MET A 139 -18.95 2.04 -13.55
C MET A 139 -19.43 0.84 -14.36
N VAL A 140 -20.74 0.67 -14.47
CA VAL A 140 -21.34 -0.44 -15.21
C VAL A 140 -22.60 0.02 -15.93
N ARG A 141 -22.84 -0.51 -17.15
CA ARG A 141 -24.14 -0.37 -17.81
C ARG A 141 -25.17 -1.23 -17.10
N LEU A 142 -26.26 -0.64 -16.67
CA LEU A 142 -27.31 -1.33 -15.93
C LEU A 142 -28.06 -2.34 -16.81
N ASN A 143 -28.32 -3.50 -16.23
CA ASN A 143 -29.23 -4.52 -16.72
C ASN A 143 -30.00 -5.12 -15.52
N ASP A 144 -31.02 -5.91 -15.80
CA ASP A 144 -31.93 -6.45 -14.76
C ASP A 144 -31.26 -7.49 -13.85
N GLU A 145 -30.12 -8.04 -14.24
CA GLU A 145 -29.46 -9.15 -13.55
C GLU A 145 -28.31 -8.68 -12.65
N VAL A 146 -27.67 -7.52 -12.97
CA VAL A 146 -26.50 -7.05 -12.25
C VAL A 146 -26.80 -6.79 -10.78
N ARG A 147 -25.97 -7.36 -9.92
CA ARG A 147 -26.05 -7.22 -8.45
C ARG A 147 -24.66 -7.21 -7.86
N PHE A 148 -24.50 -6.53 -6.74
CA PHE A 148 -23.32 -6.71 -5.90
C PHE A 148 -23.35 -8.09 -5.25
N ARG A 149 -22.20 -8.76 -5.29
CA ARG A 149 -21.95 -10.06 -4.68
C ARG A 149 -20.86 -9.93 -3.63
N SER A 150 -20.91 -10.79 -2.61
CA SER A 150 -19.94 -10.88 -1.54
C SER A 150 -20.13 -9.87 -0.40
N LYS A 151 -20.03 -10.35 0.85
CA LYS A 151 -20.22 -9.53 2.07
C LYS A 151 -19.17 -8.44 2.20
N ILE A 152 -17.95 -8.72 1.73
CA ILE A 152 -16.80 -7.82 1.70
C ILE A 152 -16.04 -8.02 0.39
N HIS A 153 -15.28 -7.01 -0.06
CA HIS A 153 -14.67 -6.97 -1.37
C HIS A 153 -15.71 -7.28 -2.46
N GLU A 154 -16.83 -6.62 -2.33
CA GLU A 154 -17.99 -6.80 -3.19
C GLU A 154 -17.68 -6.38 -4.62
N TYR A 155 -18.32 -7.06 -5.55
CA TYR A 155 -18.16 -6.84 -6.98
C TYR A 155 -19.51 -7.00 -7.68
N LEU A 156 -19.65 -6.33 -8.82
CA LEU A 156 -20.83 -6.43 -9.66
C LEU A 156 -20.78 -7.70 -10.52
N ASP A 157 -21.88 -8.44 -10.58
CA ASP A 157 -22.03 -9.66 -11.36
C ASP A 157 -23.50 -9.92 -11.69
N PRO A 158 -23.84 -10.27 -12.95
CA PRO A 158 -22.97 -10.31 -14.13
C PRO A 158 -22.69 -8.93 -14.75
N VAL A 159 -21.51 -8.75 -15.31
CA VAL A 159 -21.15 -7.56 -16.10
C VAL A 159 -20.85 -7.99 -17.51
N TYR A 160 -21.50 -7.35 -18.47
CA TYR A 160 -21.41 -7.72 -19.89
C TYR A 160 -20.69 -6.66 -20.72
N GLY A 161 -20.12 -7.07 -21.84
CA GLY A 161 -19.51 -6.17 -22.82
C GLY A 161 -18.03 -5.88 -22.58
N LYS A 162 -17.51 -4.90 -23.32
CA LYS A 162 -16.11 -4.47 -23.22
C LYS A 162 -15.94 -3.50 -22.05
N GLY A 163 -14.76 -3.50 -21.45
CA GLY A 163 -14.33 -2.51 -20.47
C GLY A 163 -13.61 -1.32 -21.10
N LYS A 164 -13.72 -0.16 -20.48
CA LYS A 164 -13.00 1.06 -20.83
C LYS A 164 -12.19 1.55 -19.62
N ASN A 165 -10.91 1.80 -19.82
CA ASN A 165 -10.10 2.50 -18.83
C ASN A 165 -10.18 4.02 -19.08
N ILE A 166 -10.70 4.75 -18.10
CA ILE A 166 -10.87 6.22 -18.13
C ILE A 166 -9.80 6.82 -17.21
N LYS A 167 -9.01 7.76 -17.73
CA LYS A 167 -7.91 8.41 -16.99
C LYS A 167 -8.42 9.46 -15.99
N ALA A 168 -9.51 9.16 -15.28
CA ALA A 168 -9.95 9.94 -14.13
C ALA A 168 -9.30 9.36 -12.88
N ILE A 169 -8.90 10.22 -11.96
CA ILE A 169 -8.26 9.82 -10.70
C ILE A 169 -9.23 10.12 -9.56
N ALA A 170 -9.58 9.10 -8.79
CA ALA A 170 -10.25 9.24 -7.51
C ALA A 170 -9.22 9.02 -6.39
N ASN A 171 -8.98 10.06 -5.62
CA ASN A 171 -8.15 10.00 -4.42
C ASN A 171 -8.89 9.20 -3.34
N HIS A 172 -8.19 8.35 -2.60
CA HIS A 172 -8.76 7.48 -1.59
C HIS A 172 -7.90 7.45 -0.34
N THR A 173 -8.53 7.62 0.82
CA THR A 173 -7.84 7.69 2.13
C THR A 173 -8.12 6.51 3.04
N GLY A 174 -8.80 5.49 2.57
CA GLY A 174 -9.19 4.32 3.36
C GLY A 174 -8.03 3.47 3.91
N TYR A 175 -6.78 3.76 3.50
CA TYR A 175 -5.56 3.13 4.03
C TYR A 175 -4.76 4.04 4.96
N ILE A 176 -5.22 5.27 5.22
CA ILE A 176 -4.62 6.16 6.21
C ILE A 176 -5.28 5.85 7.56
N TYR A 177 -4.51 5.29 8.46
CA TYR A 177 -4.96 5.03 9.83
C TYR A 177 -4.34 6.05 10.77
N ALA A 178 -5.18 6.82 11.47
CA ALA A 178 -4.70 7.76 12.49
C ALA A 178 -4.16 7.02 13.74
N THR A 179 -4.63 5.80 13.96
CA THR A 179 -4.26 4.99 15.14
C THR A 179 -4.20 3.50 14.79
N GLU A 180 -3.40 2.77 15.57
CA GLU A 180 -3.37 1.30 15.52
C GLU A 180 -4.74 0.68 15.81
N GLU A 181 -5.56 1.33 16.63
CA GLU A 181 -6.92 0.88 16.93
C GLU A 181 -7.83 0.89 15.69
N GLU A 182 -7.70 1.89 14.80
CA GLU A 182 -8.47 1.94 13.55
C GLU A 182 -8.06 0.81 12.60
N ARG A 183 -6.77 0.56 12.47
CA ARG A 183 -6.24 -0.57 11.70
C ARG A 183 -6.78 -1.89 12.26
N ARG A 184 -6.79 -2.04 13.58
CA ARG A 184 -7.31 -3.23 14.26
C ARG A 184 -8.81 -3.43 14.07
N LYS A 185 -9.61 -2.37 14.13
CA LYS A 185 -11.07 -2.44 13.85
C LYS A 185 -11.37 -2.95 12.44
N ARG A 186 -10.61 -2.52 11.44
CA ARG A 186 -10.74 -3.04 10.07
C ARG A 186 -10.46 -4.54 10.03
N TYR A 187 -9.36 -4.97 10.61
CA TYR A 187 -8.97 -6.38 10.70
C TYR A 187 -10.07 -7.23 11.37
N GLU A 188 -10.56 -6.80 12.53
CA GLU A 188 -11.60 -7.50 13.30
C GLU A 188 -12.94 -7.60 12.58
N ARG A 189 -13.24 -6.64 11.70
CA ARG A 189 -14.42 -6.69 10.83
C ARG A 189 -14.21 -7.62 9.63
N ASN A 190 -13.08 -7.48 8.92
CA ASN A 190 -12.91 -8.07 7.60
C ASN A 190 -12.51 -9.55 7.67
N VAL A 191 -11.58 -9.91 8.56
CA VAL A 191 -11.03 -11.28 8.63
C VAL A 191 -12.09 -12.34 8.95
N PRO A 192 -13.01 -12.14 9.93
CA PRO A 192 -14.09 -13.10 10.16
C PRO A 192 -15.00 -13.30 8.95
N LEU A 193 -15.34 -12.23 8.23
CA LEU A 193 -16.19 -12.30 7.04
C LEU A 193 -15.50 -13.08 5.91
N LEU A 194 -14.21 -12.86 5.68
CA LEU A 194 -13.43 -13.61 4.69
C LEU A 194 -13.35 -15.09 5.04
N LYS A 195 -13.10 -15.42 6.32
CA LYS A 195 -13.06 -16.81 6.79
C LYS A 195 -14.42 -17.52 6.62
N GLU A 196 -15.53 -16.83 6.89
CA GLU A 196 -16.87 -17.33 6.66
C GLU A 196 -17.10 -17.64 5.17
N MET A 197 -16.75 -16.70 4.28
CA MET A 197 -16.90 -16.89 2.84
C MET A 197 -16.01 -18.01 2.30
N MET A 198 -14.79 -18.17 2.83
CA MET A 198 -13.91 -19.28 2.50
C MET A 198 -14.47 -20.64 2.99
N ALA A 199 -15.13 -20.67 4.14
CA ALA A 199 -15.80 -21.88 4.63
C ALA A 199 -17.01 -22.26 3.75
N GLU A 200 -17.77 -21.27 3.24
CA GLU A 200 -18.87 -21.49 2.32
C GLU A 200 -18.41 -21.97 0.93
N LYS A 201 -17.28 -21.45 0.45
CA LYS A 201 -16.72 -21.71 -0.89
C LYS A 201 -15.20 -21.92 -0.81
N PRO A 202 -14.73 -23.10 -0.33
CA PRO A 202 -13.30 -23.33 -0.05
C PRO A 202 -12.37 -23.26 -1.27
N ASP A 203 -12.92 -23.47 -2.47
CA ASP A 203 -12.15 -23.48 -3.71
C ASP A 203 -12.01 -22.07 -4.36
N GLN A 204 -12.59 -21.05 -3.74
CA GLN A 204 -12.54 -19.68 -4.27
C GLN A 204 -11.23 -18.97 -3.85
N LEU A 205 -10.23 -19.03 -4.73
CA LEU A 205 -8.93 -18.34 -4.54
C LEU A 205 -9.07 -16.84 -4.23
N ARG A 206 -10.10 -16.18 -4.76
CA ARG A 206 -10.35 -14.75 -4.53
C ARG A 206 -10.36 -14.41 -3.04
N TRP A 207 -11.03 -15.20 -2.21
CA TRP A 207 -11.10 -14.93 -0.76
C TRP A 207 -9.78 -15.19 -0.06
N ALA A 208 -9.04 -16.20 -0.53
CA ALA A 208 -7.73 -16.52 -0.01
C ALA A 208 -6.72 -15.37 -0.24
N ILE A 209 -6.68 -14.79 -1.44
CA ILE A 209 -5.78 -13.65 -1.70
C ILE A 209 -6.22 -12.38 -0.94
N GLN A 210 -7.52 -12.15 -0.76
CA GLN A 210 -8.01 -11.04 0.08
C GLN A 210 -7.63 -11.24 1.55
N LEU A 211 -7.66 -12.48 2.06
CA LEU A 211 -7.22 -12.77 3.43
C LEU A 211 -5.71 -12.54 3.61
N VAL A 212 -4.90 -12.86 2.60
CA VAL A 212 -3.47 -12.49 2.59
C VAL A 212 -3.30 -10.97 2.74
N GLN A 213 -4.07 -10.19 1.98
CA GLN A 213 -4.01 -8.72 2.03
C GLN A 213 -4.42 -8.17 3.40
N GLU A 214 -5.46 -8.72 4.03
CA GLU A 214 -5.89 -8.27 5.36
C GLU A 214 -4.86 -8.63 6.45
N TYR A 215 -4.25 -9.82 6.41
CA TYR A 215 -3.17 -10.17 7.33
C TYR A 215 -1.94 -9.28 7.12
N TYR A 216 -1.58 -9.02 5.86
CA TYR A 216 -0.46 -8.15 5.50
C TYR A 216 -0.69 -6.72 6.00
N SER A 217 -1.86 -6.13 5.72
CA SER A 217 -2.20 -4.77 6.13
C SER A 217 -2.30 -4.59 7.64
N ALA A 218 -2.62 -5.67 8.37
CA ALA A 218 -2.69 -5.68 9.83
C ALA A 218 -1.35 -6.06 10.49
N GLU A 219 -0.29 -6.32 9.72
CA GLU A 219 1.02 -6.80 10.19
C GLU A 219 0.93 -8.08 11.04
N GLU A 220 -0.07 -8.92 10.79
CA GLU A 220 -0.26 -10.20 11.45
C GLU A 220 0.65 -11.28 10.84
N TRP A 221 1.97 -11.06 10.95
CA TRP A 221 3.00 -11.80 10.23
C TRP A 221 2.98 -13.32 10.48
N LYS A 222 2.67 -13.77 11.70
CA LYS A 222 2.59 -15.19 12.02
C LYS A 222 1.38 -15.86 11.36
N GLU A 223 0.24 -15.19 11.34
CA GLU A 223 -0.97 -15.69 10.70
C GLU A 223 -0.82 -15.69 9.17
N LEU A 224 -0.19 -14.64 8.62
CA LEU A 224 0.13 -14.53 7.21
C LEU A 224 1.03 -15.69 6.75
N GLU A 225 2.14 -15.92 7.45
CA GLU A 225 3.06 -17.04 7.16
C GLU A 225 2.32 -18.36 7.17
N ARG A 226 1.62 -18.66 8.28
CA ARG A 226 0.87 -19.91 8.43
C ARG A 226 -0.13 -20.13 7.29
N PHE A 227 -0.87 -19.08 6.96
CA PHE A 227 -1.88 -19.14 5.92
C PHE A 227 -1.27 -19.35 4.53
N CYS A 228 -0.23 -18.59 4.16
CA CYS A 228 0.44 -18.72 2.87
C CYS A 228 1.05 -20.12 2.67
N ARG A 229 1.67 -20.70 3.71
CA ARG A 229 2.21 -22.06 3.64
C ARG A 229 1.09 -23.08 3.35
N VAL A 230 -0.06 -22.97 4.00
CA VAL A 230 -1.21 -23.85 3.78
C VAL A 230 -1.78 -23.64 2.37
N ALA A 231 -1.94 -22.41 1.93
CA ALA A 231 -2.49 -22.07 0.61
C ALA A 231 -1.61 -22.60 -0.54
N LEU A 232 -0.28 -22.46 -0.41
CA LEU A 232 0.68 -22.99 -1.39
C LEU A 232 0.72 -24.52 -1.46
N GLN A 233 0.27 -25.21 -0.42
CA GLN A 233 0.17 -26.68 -0.38
C GLN A 233 -1.21 -27.19 -0.77
N ASN A 234 -2.22 -26.33 -0.90
CA ASN A 234 -3.59 -26.73 -1.19
C ASN A 234 -3.73 -27.24 -2.62
N GLU A 235 -4.02 -28.55 -2.78
CA GLU A 235 -4.14 -29.19 -4.10
C GLU A 235 -5.30 -28.63 -4.92
N ASN A 236 -6.42 -28.24 -4.30
CA ASN A 236 -7.55 -27.62 -5.01
C ASN A 236 -7.17 -26.26 -5.61
N TYR A 237 -6.29 -25.50 -4.94
CA TYR A 237 -5.77 -24.24 -5.47
C TYR A 237 -4.79 -24.50 -6.62
N LYS A 238 -3.84 -25.43 -6.45
CA LYS A 238 -2.82 -25.75 -7.46
C LYS A 238 -3.42 -26.20 -8.79
N GLN A 239 -4.57 -26.87 -8.79
CA GLN A 239 -5.23 -27.35 -9.99
C GLN A 239 -5.93 -26.24 -10.78
N GLN A 240 -6.13 -25.05 -10.20
CA GLN A 240 -6.79 -23.95 -10.88
C GLN A 240 -5.83 -23.23 -11.83
N PRO A 241 -6.19 -23.01 -13.11
CA PRO A 241 -5.31 -22.32 -14.05
C PRO A 241 -4.89 -20.92 -13.59
N VAL A 242 -5.77 -20.22 -12.84
CA VAL A 242 -5.52 -18.90 -12.29
C VAL A 242 -4.43 -18.92 -11.20
N MET A 243 -4.13 -20.07 -10.61
CA MET A 243 -3.09 -20.20 -9.59
C MET A 243 -1.71 -19.83 -10.10
N LYS A 244 -1.40 -20.07 -11.40
CA LYS A 244 -0.14 -19.63 -12.03
C LYS A 244 0.10 -18.13 -11.88
N ARG A 245 -0.97 -17.34 -11.88
CA ARG A 245 -0.92 -15.88 -11.70
C ARG A 245 -0.93 -15.48 -10.22
N LEU A 246 -1.81 -16.12 -9.44
CA LEU A 246 -2.08 -15.74 -8.06
C LEU A 246 -1.11 -16.31 -7.05
N ALA A 247 -0.33 -17.36 -7.39
CA ALA A 247 0.67 -17.94 -6.50
C ALA A 247 1.70 -16.92 -6.03
N ALA A 248 2.02 -15.93 -6.87
CA ALA A 248 2.92 -14.84 -6.52
C ALA A 248 2.49 -14.09 -5.26
N THR A 249 1.18 -13.88 -5.04
CA THR A 249 0.65 -13.25 -3.82
C THR A 249 0.97 -14.07 -2.56
N PHE A 250 0.81 -15.38 -2.63
CA PHE A 250 1.11 -16.25 -1.48
C PHE A 250 2.62 -16.33 -1.19
N TYR A 251 3.45 -16.39 -2.24
CA TYR A 251 4.90 -16.33 -2.07
C TYR A 251 5.37 -14.97 -1.53
N ALA A 252 4.83 -13.87 -2.05
CA ALA A 252 5.14 -12.52 -1.56
C ALA A 252 4.77 -12.37 -0.08
N GLY A 253 3.54 -12.74 0.29
CA GLY A 253 3.09 -12.72 1.69
C GLY A 253 3.93 -13.61 2.60
N LEU A 254 4.33 -14.81 2.12
CA LEU A 254 5.20 -15.71 2.88
C LEU A 254 6.59 -15.10 3.09
N VAL A 255 7.23 -14.64 2.03
CA VAL A 255 8.59 -14.07 2.10
C VAL A 255 8.64 -12.85 2.98
N GLU A 256 7.71 -11.90 2.81
CA GLU A 256 7.65 -10.71 3.67
C GLU A 256 7.37 -11.06 5.13
N SER A 257 6.44 -11.98 5.39
CA SER A 257 6.13 -12.39 6.76
C SER A 257 7.34 -13.03 7.47
N VAL A 258 8.16 -13.77 6.74
CA VAL A 258 9.39 -14.40 7.26
C VAL A 258 10.48 -13.34 7.48
N LEU A 259 10.66 -12.38 6.57
CA LEU A 259 11.57 -11.24 6.74
C LEU A 259 11.17 -10.41 7.97
N GLU A 260 9.88 -10.07 8.13
CA GLU A 260 9.39 -9.29 9.26
C GLU A 260 9.60 -10.00 10.62
N GLN A 261 9.79 -11.32 10.59
CA GLN A 261 10.17 -12.13 11.75
C GLN A 261 11.69 -12.29 11.92
N ASN A 262 12.52 -11.53 11.21
CA ASN A 262 14.00 -11.58 11.26
C ASN A 262 14.61 -12.92 10.84
N ARG A 263 13.99 -13.62 9.89
CA ARG A 263 14.40 -14.94 9.39
C ARG A 263 14.88 -14.85 7.94
N ALA A 264 15.84 -13.96 7.67
CA ALA A 264 16.31 -13.65 6.30
C ALA A 264 16.79 -14.89 5.52
N ASP A 265 17.51 -15.84 6.17
CA ASP A 265 17.98 -17.06 5.49
C ASP A 265 16.81 -17.90 4.97
N GLU A 266 15.76 -18.04 5.76
CA GLU A 266 14.56 -18.77 5.37
C GLU A 266 13.79 -18.03 4.27
N ALA A 267 13.68 -16.71 4.35
CA ALA A 267 13.06 -15.90 3.30
C ALA A 267 13.78 -16.09 1.96
N LEU A 268 15.11 -16.06 1.93
CA LEU A 268 15.89 -16.33 0.74
C LEU A 268 15.68 -17.75 0.18
N ASP A 269 15.48 -18.75 1.05
CA ASP A 269 15.13 -20.11 0.62
C ASP A 269 13.72 -20.17 -0.01
N GLU A 270 12.76 -19.46 0.55
CA GLU A 270 11.40 -19.40 -0.02
C GLU A 270 11.38 -18.65 -1.37
N VAL A 271 12.15 -17.57 -1.53
CA VAL A 271 12.31 -16.90 -2.84
C VAL A 271 12.85 -17.87 -3.88
N ARG A 272 13.93 -18.60 -3.56
CA ARG A 272 14.52 -19.58 -4.49
C ARG A 272 13.52 -20.66 -4.92
N LYS A 273 12.70 -21.16 -4.01
CA LYS A 273 11.61 -22.09 -4.31
C LYS A 273 10.56 -21.47 -5.23
N ALA A 274 10.16 -20.25 -4.96
CA ALA A 274 9.15 -19.54 -5.75
C ALA A 274 9.64 -19.27 -7.19
N VAL A 275 10.85 -18.75 -7.36
CA VAL A 275 11.45 -18.42 -8.66
C VAL A 275 11.73 -19.69 -9.49
N SER A 276 12.11 -20.80 -8.84
CA SER A 276 12.28 -22.09 -9.52
C SER A 276 10.96 -22.80 -9.86
N SER A 277 9.84 -22.36 -9.27
CA SER A 277 8.53 -22.88 -9.60
C SER A 277 8.02 -22.21 -10.88
N GLU A 278 7.59 -22.97 -11.88
CA GLU A 278 6.96 -22.43 -13.11
C GLU A 278 5.60 -21.72 -12.84
N ASN A 279 5.23 -21.56 -11.57
CA ASN A 279 3.94 -21.04 -11.14
C ASN A 279 3.99 -19.56 -10.70
N CYS A 280 5.13 -18.87 -10.85
CA CYS A 280 5.22 -17.46 -10.53
C CYS A 280 5.18 -16.61 -11.80
N SER A 281 4.33 -15.58 -11.85
CA SER A 281 4.30 -14.64 -12.97
C SER A 281 5.61 -13.83 -13.04
N PRO A 282 6.00 -13.30 -14.21
CA PRO A 282 7.17 -12.42 -14.32
C PRO A 282 7.12 -11.23 -13.37
N LEU A 283 5.94 -10.63 -13.16
CA LEU A 283 5.73 -9.55 -12.18
C LEU A 283 5.98 -10.05 -10.75
N GLY A 284 5.51 -11.25 -10.43
CA GLY A 284 5.78 -11.90 -9.13
C GLY A 284 7.27 -12.20 -8.92
N VAL A 285 7.96 -12.66 -9.96
CA VAL A 285 9.43 -12.86 -9.91
C VAL A 285 10.14 -11.54 -9.64
N ALA A 286 9.77 -10.45 -10.32
CA ALA A 286 10.35 -9.13 -10.09
C ALA A 286 10.12 -8.65 -8.65
N TYR A 287 8.91 -8.82 -8.12
CA TYR A 287 8.62 -8.50 -6.71
C TYR A 287 9.50 -9.31 -5.75
N LEU A 288 9.63 -10.61 -5.97
CA LEU A 288 10.45 -11.49 -5.13
C LEU A 288 11.95 -11.16 -5.22
N LEU A 289 12.47 -10.71 -6.38
CA LEU A 289 13.84 -10.20 -6.50
C LEU A 289 14.09 -8.98 -5.63
N LEU A 290 13.09 -8.08 -5.51
CA LEU A 290 13.19 -6.95 -4.58
C LEU A 290 13.25 -7.43 -3.13
N GLN A 291 12.42 -8.39 -2.74
CA GLN A 291 12.45 -8.98 -1.39
C GLN A 291 13.74 -9.74 -1.12
N GLU A 292 14.27 -10.46 -2.11
CA GLU A 292 15.56 -11.13 -2.05
C GLU A 292 16.69 -10.12 -1.80
N ALA A 293 16.67 -9.00 -2.52
CA ALA A 293 17.65 -7.93 -2.34
C ALA A 293 17.61 -7.33 -0.92
N ILE A 294 16.42 -7.15 -0.36
CA ILE A 294 16.23 -6.69 1.02
C ILE A 294 16.82 -7.73 2.00
N GLY A 295 16.53 -9.01 1.82
CA GLY A 295 17.07 -10.09 2.64
C GLY A 295 18.61 -10.14 2.59
N TYR A 296 19.19 -9.97 1.41
CA TYR A 296 20.65 -9.86 1.28
C TYR A 296 21.22 -8.59 1.92
N ALA A 297 20.55 -7.45 1.82
CA ALA A 297 20.96 -6.21 2.47
C ALA A 297 20.97 -6.36 4.01
N GLU A 298 19.96 -7.00 4.58
CA GLU A 298 19.93 -7.32 6.03
C GLU A 298 21.08 -8.21 6.47
N LYS A 299 21.56 -9.08 5.58
CA LYS A 299 22.74 -9.96 5.80
C LYS A 299 24.05 -9.29 5.47
N ARG A 300 24.07 -8.05 5.00
CA ARG A 300 25.26 -7.34 4.53
C ARG A 300 25.93 -8.01 3.29
N ALA A 301 25.18 -8.79 2.53
CA ALA A 301 25.62 -9.42 1.27
C ALA A 301 25.36 -8.45 0.10
N TRP A 302 26.21 -7.40 0.01
CA TRP A 302 25.98 -6.23 -0.82
C TRP A 302 26.01 -6.51 -2.32
N ASN A 303 26.87 -7.43 -2.76
CA ASN A 303 26.98 -7.78 -4.18
C ASN A 303 25.73 -8.51 -4.65
N GLU A 304 25.26 -9.47 -3.86
CA GLU A 304 24.04 -10.23 -4.13
C GLU A 304 22.80 -9.33 -4.10
N ALA A 305 22.71 -8.42 -3.13
CA ALA A 305 21.64 -7.45 -3.05
C ALA A 305 21.60 -6.55 -4.30
N LYS A 306 22.76 -6.05 -4.73
CA LYS A 306 22.88 -5.21 -5.94
C LYS A 306 22.48 -5.96 -7.20
N GLU A 307 22.94 -7.20 -7.37
CA GLU A 307 22.59 -8.04 -8.51
C GLU A 307 21.08 -8.29 -8.61
N CYS A 308 20.39 -8.53 -7.49
CA CYS A 308 18.94 -8.69 -7.46
C CYS A 308 18.23 -7.41 -7.91
N ILE A 309 18.64 -6.23 -7.45
CA ILE A 309 18.04 -4.96 -7.88
C ILE A 309 18.30 -4.65 -9.35
N GLU A 310 19.50 -4.97 -9.86
CA GLU A 310 19.80 -4.80 -11.29
C GLU A 310 18.86 -5.68 -12.16
N LYS A 311 18.63 -6.94 -11.75
CA LYS A 311 17.65 -7.83 -12.39
C LYS A 311 16.22 -7.29 -12.29
N TYR A 312 15.83 -6.78 -11.12
CA TYR A 312 14.52 -6.16 -10.90
C TYR A 312 14.25 -5.02 -11.90
N PHE A 313 15.17 -4.09 -12.06
CA PHE A 313 15.03 -3.00 -13.02
C PHE A 313 15.16 -3.45 -14.48
N ALA A 314 15.96 -4.48 -14.78
CA ALA A 314 16.04 -5.03 -16.12
C ALA A 314 14.71 -5.63 -16.59
N LEU A 315 13.97 -6.29 -15.69
CA LEU A 315 12.66 -6.87 -15.96
C LEU A 315 11.57 -5.80 -16.14
N GLU A 316 11.71 -4.63 -15.55
CA GLU A 316 10.67 -3.57 -15.62
C GLU A 316 10.25 -3.28 -17.04
N LYS A 317 11.21 -3.03 -17.92
CA LYS A 317 10.95 -2.69 -19.31
C LYS A 317 10.22 -3.82 -20.04
N GLU A 318 10.74 -5.04 -19.91
CA GLU A 318 10.17 -6.22 -20.56
C GLU A 318 8.73 -6.48 -20.10
N ILE A 319 8.48 -6.37 -18.78
CA ILE A 319 7.18 -6.66 -18.18
C ILE A 319 6.14 -5.59 -18.55
N THR A 320 6.54 -4.32 -18.69
CA THR A 320 5.62 -3.20 -18.92
C THR A 320 5.42 -2.87 -20.42
N GLU A 321 6.15 -3.50 -21.33
CA GLU A 321 5.99 -3.29 -22.79
C GLU A 321 4.61 -3.77 -23.30
N ASP A 322 4.07 -4.87 -22.75
CA ASP A 322 2.74 -5.38 -23.08
C ASP A 322 1.73 -4.95 -22.01
N GLU A 323 1.05 -3.82 -22.25
CA GLU A 323 0.10 -3.23 -21.29
C GLU A 323 -1.06 -4.18 -20.95
N GLU A 324 -1.54 -5.00 -21.90
CA GLU A 324 -2.65 -5.93 -21.65
C GLU A 324 -2.20 -7.08 -20.74
N GLN A 325 -1.04 -7.65 -21.02
CA GLN A 325 -0.48 -8.73 -20.21
C GLN A 325 -0.03 -8.22 -18.83
N TYR A 326 0.52 -7.01 -18.76
CA TYR A 326 0.88 -6.37 -17.50
C TYR A 326 -0.34 -6.19 -16.59
N ALA A 327 -1.45 -5.67 -17.14
CA ALA A 327 -2.70 -5.52 -16.41
C ALA A 327 -3.23 -6.86 -15.85
N ILE A 328 -3.07 -7.97 -16.59
CA ILE A 328 -3.45 -9.31 -16.13
C ILE A 328 -2.59 -9.74 -14.92
N TRP A 329 -1.29 -9.47 -14.94
CA TRP A 329 -0.40 -9.82 -13.82
C TRP A 329 -0.65 -8.97 -12.58
N GLN A 330 -1.10 -7.71 -12.74
CA GLN A 330 -1.45 -6.81 -11.65
C GLN A 330 -2.69 -7.24 -10.84
N GLU A 331 -3.49 -8.17 -11.30
CA GLU A 331 -4.61 -8.71 -10.53
C GLU A 331 -4.20 -9.53 -9.28
N ALA A 332 -2.90 -9.69 -9.03
CA ALA A 332 -2.35 -10.51 -7.94
C ALA A 332 -2.04 -9.71 -6.67
N LEU A 333 -2.79 -8.65 -6.36
CA LEU A 333 -2.75 -7.83 -5.13
C LEU A 333 -1.33 -7.37 -4.72
N ILE A 334 -0.69 -7.99 -3.70
CA ILE A 334 0.60 -7.52 -3.15
C ILE A 334 1.64 -7.25 -4.25
N VAL A 335 1.65 -8.07 -5.32
CA VAL A 335 2.61 -7.91 -6.42
C VAL A 335 2.17 -6.92 -7.49
N ASP A 336 0.94 -6.40 -7.44
CA ASP A 336 0.44 -5.41 -8.40
C ASP A 336 1.24 -4.10 -8.33
N SER A 337 1.72 -3.77 -7.14
CA SER A 337 2.52 -2.59 -6.82
C SER A 337 4.03 -2.74 -7.11
N THR A 338 4.49 -3.82 -7.77
CA THR A 338 5.92 -4.13 -7.94
C THR A 338 6.74 -2.94 -8.44
N TYR A 339 6.23 -2.19 -9.41
CA TYR A 339 6.92 -1.05 -10.02
C TYR A 339 6.31 0.31 -9.65
N ASP A 340 5.51 0.38 -8.60
CA ASP A 340 5.03 1.65 -8.09
C ASP A 340 6.13 2.46 -7.38
N MET A 341 5.78 3.67 -6.98
CA MET A 341 6.70 4.60 -6.33
C MET A 341 7.31 4.00 -5.04
N ILE A 342 6.51 3.29 -4.23
CA ILE A 342 6.97 2.75 -2.95
C ILE A 342 8.04 1.68 -3.17
N ASN A 343 7.78 0.71 -4.04
CA ASN A 343 8.71 -0.38 -4.29
C ASN A 343 9.96 0.08 -5.05
N LYS A 344 9.83 1.06 -5.97
CA LYS A 344 11.00 1.72 -6.58
C LYS A 344 11.88 2.43 -5.56
N LYS A 345 11.29 3.12 -4.58
CA LYS A 345 12.05 3.72 -3.47
C LYS A 345 12.74 2.67 -2.61
N LYS A 346 12.10 1.53 -2.31
CA LYS A 346 12.77 0.38 -1.66
C LYS A 346 14.01 -0.08 -2.45
N ALA A 347 13.85 -0.24 -3.77
CA ALA A 347 14.96 -0.66 -4.64
C ALA A 347 16.12 0.36 -4.67
N TYR A 348 15.82 1.66 -4.81
CA TYR A 348 16.83 2.71 -4.74
C TYR A 348 17.50 2.79 -3.37
N LEU A 349 16.75 2.56 -2.29
CA LEU A 349 17.31 2.52 -0.94
C LEU A 349 18.29 1.35 -0.79
N VAL A 350 17.97 0.15 -1.26
CA VAL A 350 18.88 -0.99 -1.26
C VAL A 350 20.16 -0.68 -2.06
N LEU A 351 20.03 -0.08 -3.26
CA LEU A 351 21.21 0.33 -4.04
C LEU A 351 22.04 1.38 -3.32
N LEU A 352 21.41 2.33 -2.62
CA LEU A 352 22.10 3.32 -1.79
C LEU A 352 22.95 2.63 -0.72
N LEU A 353 22.37 1.66 0.00
CA LEU A 353 23.08 0.89 1.01
C LEU A 353 24.28 0.13 0.42
N CYS A 354 24.08 -0.54 -0.73
CA CYS A 354 25.16 -1.27 -1.42
C CYS A 354 26.31 -0.35 -1.82
N ASN A 355 26.01 0.84 -2.36
CA ASN A 355 27.03 1.78 -2.80
C ASN A 355 27.71 2.51 -1.63
N LEU A 356 27.01 2.77 -0.53
CA LEU A 356 27.63 3.24 0.73
C LEU A 356 28.66 2.23 1.24
N ALA A 357 28.27 0.96 1.34
CA ALA A 357 29.14 -0.11 1.83
C ALA A 357 30.36 -0.37 0.92
N GLN A 358 30.28 0.04 -0.35
CA GLN A 358 31.36 -0.11 -1.34
C GLN A 358 32.19 1.18 -1.55
N ASP A 359 31.95 2.23 -0.74
CA ASP A 359 32.59 3.55 -0.84
C ASP A 359 32.47 4.19 -2.24
N ASN A 360 31.35 3.94 -2.95
CA ASN A 360 31.08 4.51 -4.28
C ASN A 360 30.34 5.87 -4.17
N GLU A 361 31.07 6.92 -3.82
CA GLU A 361 30.52 8.23 -3.47
C GLU A 361 29.66 8.86 -4.58
N ALA A 362 30.06 8.72 -5.85
CA ALA A 362 29.32 9.31 -6.97
C ALA A 362 27.91 8.71 -7.12
N GLU A 363 27.78 7.41 -7.02
CA GLU A 363 26.48 6.73 -7.08
C GLU A 363 25.64 6.99 -5.84
N VAL A 364 26.26 7.10 -4.67
CA VAL A 364 25.58 7.42 -3.40
C VAL A 364 24.80 8.73 -3.52
N ILE A 365 25.43 9.80 -4.01
CA ILE A 365 24.75 11.11 -4.20
C ILE A 365 23.62 10.98 -5.22
N CYS A 366 23.87 10.33 -6.35
CA CYS A 366 22.89 10.15 -7.41
C CYS A 366 21.64 9.40 -6.91
N LEU A 367 21.83 8.30 -6.19
CA LEU A 367 20.75 7.48 -5.64
C LEU A 367 19.98 8.22 -4.54
N PHE A 368 20.70 8.95 -3.68
CA PHE A 368 20.09 9.74 -2.63
C PHE A 368 19.16 10.82 -3.21
N LEU A 369 19.56 11.50 -4.27
CA LEU A 369 18.73 12.49 -4.96
C LEU A 369 17.50 11.84 -5.62
N LYS A 370 17.63 10.63 -6.19
CA LYS A 370 16.52 9.88 -6.77
C LYS A 370 15.49 9.43 -5.74
N LEU A 371 15.89 9.24 -4.50
CA LEU A 371 14.98 8.90 -3.41
C LEU A 371 14.01 10.05 -3.06
N GLU A 372 14.34 11.30 -3.47
CA GLU A 372 13.56 12.48 -3.08
C GLU A 372 13.30 12.44 -1.57
N TRP A 373 14.39 12.52 -0.80
CA TRP A 373 14.42 12.21 0.62
C TRP A 373 13.33 12.95 1.40
N ASN A 374 12.33 12.20 1.84
CA ASN A 374 11.19 12.67 2.62
C ASN A 374 10.64 11.50 3.47
N GLN A 375 9.54 11.72 4.17
CA GLN A 375 8.91 10.69 5.01
C GLN A 375 8.58 9.40 4.24
N SER A 376 8.24 9.49 2.95
CA SER A 376 7.89 8.31 2.15
C SER A 376 9.05 7.31 2.01
N VAL A 377 10.30 7.75 2.13
CA VAL A 377 11.48 6.87 2.12
C VAL A 377 11.52 6.00 3.37
N VAL A 378 11.21 6.58 4.54
CA VAL A 378 11.12 5.81 5.80
C VAL A 378 9.96 4.83 5.75
N TYR A 379 8.80 5.25 5.26
CA TYR A 379 7.63 4.38 5.09
C TYR A 379 7.85 3.27 4.05
N ALA A 380 8.72 3.51 3.05
CA ALA A 380 9.01 2.52 2.01
C ALA A 380 9.54 1.20 2.61
N TYR A 381 10.53 1.28 3.50
CA TYR A 381 11.00 0.11 4.23
C TYR A 381 11.73 0.50 5.53
N PRO A 382 11.00 0.60 6.64
CA PRO A 382 11.53 1.10 7.91
C PRO A 382 12.69 0.25 8.47
N ARG A 383 12.71 -1.05 8.21
CA ARG A 383 13.76 -1.97 8.67
C ARG A 383 15.14 -1.69 8.07
N LEU A 384 15.23 -1.01 6.92
CA LEU A 384 16.49 -0.61 6.31
C LEU A 384 17.07 0.68 6.93
N MET A 385 16.28 1.44 7.68
CA MET A 385 16.73 2.70 8.30
C MET A 385 17.88 2.52 9.29
N PRO A 386 17.87 1.52 10.21
CA PRO A 386 19.02 1.24 11.06
C PRO A 386 20.27 0.91 10.29
N ILE A 387 20.14 0.16 9.19
CA ILE A 387 21.27 -0.21 8.32
C ILE A 387 21.82 1.03 7.60
N LEU A 388 20.93 1.91 7.11
CA LEU A 388 21.34 3.17 6.53
C LEU A 388 22.12 4.02 7.52
N LEU A 389 21.65 4.15 8.75
CA LEU A 389 22.34 4.92 9.80
C LEU A 389 23.74 4.35 10.10
N GLU A 390 23.86 3.02 10.24
CA GLU A 390 25.16 2.36 10.42
C GLU A 390 26.13 2.69 9.30
N LEU A 391 25.71 2.49 8.05
CA LEU A 391 26.57 2.72 6.88
C LEU A 391 26.92 4.19 6.69
N LEU A 392 26.00 5.13 6.99
CA LEU A 392 26.33 6.56 6.96
C LEU A 392 27.41 6.92 7.97
N VAL A 393 27.40 6.30 9.15
CA VAL A 393 28.44 6.51 10.17
C VAL A 393 29.78 5.94 9.73
N GLU A 394 29.79 4.73 9.18
CA GLU A 394 31.02 4.00 8.86
C GLU A 394 31.66 4.47 7.55
N HIS A 395 30.85 4.70 6.53
CA HIS A 395 31.31 4.84 5.15
C HIS A 395 31.10 6.23 4.55
N ALA A 396 30.10 7.01 5.00
CA ALA A 396 29.87 8.31 4.41
C ALA A 396 30.99 9.29 4.76
N LYS A 397 31.67 9.80 3.74
CA LYS A 397 32.82 10.71 3.86
C LYS A 397 32.66 11.89 2.90
N GLY A 398 33.35 12.99 3.21
CA GLY A 398 33.41 14.14 2.30
C GLY A 398 32.04 14.77 2.03
N THR A 399 31.83 15.18 0.77
CA THR A 399 30.65 15.93 0.34
C THR A 399 29.36 15.09 0.37
N SER A 400 29.44 13.78 0.10
CA SER A 400 28.27 12.91 0.15
C SER A 400 27.72 12.77 1.56
N ALA A 401 28.59 12.55 2.54
CA ALA A 401 28.21 12.50 3.94
C ALA A 401 27.54 13.79 4.39
N GLU A 402 28.15 14.92 4.07
CA GLU A 402 27.63 16.23 4.43
C GLU A 402 26.24 16.49 3.80
N THR A 403 26.08 16.17 2.53
CA THR A 403 24.81 16.35 1.80
C THR A 403 23.68 15.50 2.38
N ILE A 404 23.96 14.20 2.62
CA ILE A 404 22.95 13.26 3.13
C ILE A 404 22.58 13.62 4.56
N TRP A 405 23.56 13.86 5.44
CA TRP A 405 23.28 14.23 6.82
C TRP A 405 22.51 15.54 6.92
N ARG A 406 22.89 16.56 6.15
CA ARG A 406 22.16 17.83 6.09
C ARG A 406 20.69 17.61 5.74
N SER A 407 20.41 16.86 4.68
CA SER A 407 19.06 16.57 4.23
C SER A 407 18.23 15.80 5.25
N ILE A 408 18.85 14.88 6.02
CA ILE A 408 18.18 14.17 7.10
C ILE A 408 17.88 15.12 8.27
N TRP A 409 18.85 15.97 8.67
CA TRP A 409 18.72 16.84 9.82
C TRP A 409 17.80 18.06 9.60
N ASP A 410 17.70 18.54 8.35
CA ASP A 410 16.79 19.62 8.01
C ASP A 410 15.32 19.24 8.16
N HIS A 411 15.01 17.94 8.26
CA HIS A 411 13.67 17.39 8.44
C HIS A 411 13.51 16.71 9.81
N LYS A 412 13.22 17.51 10.86
CA LYS A 412 13.10 16.99 12.24
C LYS A 412 12.17 15.78 12.34
N GLN A 413 11.01 15.82 11.67
CA GLN A 413 10.03 14.73 11.71
C GLN A 413 10.61 13.44 11.09
N LEU A 414 11.38 13.56 10.00
CA LEU A 414 12.05 12.43 9.37
C LEU A 414 13.09 11.80 10.33
N CYS A 415 13.86 12.63 11.04
CA CYS A 415 14.79 12.15 12.05
C CYS A 415 14.09 11.40 13.17
N ASP A 416 13.00 11.98 13.70
CA ASP A 416 12.22 11.36 14.75
C ASP A 416 11.68 9.98 14.31
N MET A 417 11.20 9.87 13.08
CA MET A 417 10.75 8.60 12.50
C MET A 417 11.88 7.57 12.34
N MET A 418 13.03 7.99 11.79
CA MET A 418 14.19 7.09 11.64
C MET A 418 14.69 6.56 12.98
N ILE A 419 14.68 7.38 14.00
CA ILE A 419 15.05 6.99 15.37
C ILE A 419 14.03 5.98 15.91
N GLU A 420 12.75 6.26 15.77
CA GLU A 420 11.68 5.37 16.25
C GLU A 420 11.71 4.00 15.55
N GLU A 421 11.91 3.96 14.23
CA GLU A 421 12.03 2.70 13.49
C GLU A 421 13.32 1.94 13.88
N SER A 422 14.41 2.67 14.13
CA SER A 422 15.64 2.06 14.66
C SER A 422 15.41 1.45 16.05
N ARG A 423 14.66 2.14 16.92
CA ARG A 423 14.27 1.61 18.23
C ARG A 423 13.46 0.32 18.11
N LYS A 424 12.42 0.31 17.29
CA LYS A 424 11.59 -0.87 17.05
C LYS A 424 12.40 -2.05 16.50
N TYR A 425 13.32 -1.78 15.57
CA TYR A 425 14.20 -2.80 15.01
C TYR A 425 15.10 -3.42 16.11
N TRP A 426 15.75 -2.58 16.93
CA TRP A 426 16.65 -3.03 17.98
C TRP A 426 15.92 -3.77 19.11
N GLU A 427 14.72 -3.36 19.47
CA GLU A 427 13.87 -4.09 20.42
C GLU A 427 13.54 -5.51 19.90
N ARG A 428 13.19 -5.64 18.63
CA ARG A 428 12.91 -6.95 18.01
C ARG A 428 14.14 -7.87 18.02
N ILE A 429 15.31 -7.35 17.68
CA ILE A 429 16.56 -8.12 17.63
C ILE A 429 17.10 -8.42 19.04
N ALA A 430 16.98 -7.51 19.99
CA ALA A 430 17.46 -7.70 21.35
C ALA A 430 16.82 -8.91 22.08
N ILE A 431 15.60 -9.29 21.69
CA ILE A 431 14.95 -10.49 22.21
C ILE A 431 15.68 -11.77 21.78
N THR A 432 16.33 -11.77 20.60
CA THR A 432 16.98 -12.94 20.00
C THR A 432 18.49 -12.97 20.17
N LYS A 433 19.17 -11.82 20.34
CA LYS A 433 20.64 -11.70 20.36
C LYS A 433 21.17 -10.77 21.46
N ARG A 434 20.66 -10.91 22.68
CA ARG A 434 20.76 -9.96 23.79
C ARG A 434 22.14 -9.38 24.15
N THR A 435 23.24 -10.04 23.86
CA THR A 435 24.58 -9.62 24.35
C THR A 435 25.42 -8.93 23.28
N PHE A 436 25.44 -9.47 22.08
CA PHE A 436 26.34 -9.00 21.00
C PHE A 436 25.92 -7.65 20.39
N LEU A 437 24.63 -7.43 20.21
CA LEU A 437 24.09 -6.21 19.58
C LEU A 437 24.14 -4.99 20.53
N ARG A 438 24.02 -5.23 21.84
CA ARG A 438 24.07 -4.17 22.85
C ARG A 438 25.41 -3.45 22.90
N GLU A 439 26.50 -4.22 22.84
CA GLU A 439 27.87 -3.67 22.85
C GLU A 439 28.16 -2.93 21.54
N ASN A 440 27.80 -3.50 20.40
CA ASN A 440 28.02 -2.89 19.10
C ASN A 440 27.13 -1.63 18.87
N TYR A 441 25.89 -1.62 19.34
CA TYR A 441 25.01 -0.47 19.18
C TYR A 441 25.48 0.71 20.04
N HIS A 442 25.89 0.46 21.25
CA HIS A 442 26.50 1.48 22.11
C HIS A 442 27.76 2.06 21.47
N GLU A 443 28.62 1.23 20.94
CA GLU A 443 29.84 1.65 20.25
C GLU A 443 29.52 2.46 18.99
N GLN A 444 28.55 2.05 18.19
CA GLN A 444 28.11 2.76 16.97
C GLN A 444 27.50 4.13 17.31
N VAL A 445 26.63 4.21 18.30
CA VAL A 445 26.09 5.49 18.79
C VAL A 445 27.22 6.38 19.31
N MET A 446 28.20 5.85 20.04
CA MET A 446 29.35 6.61 20.53
C MET A 446 30.26 7.06 19.38
N ILE A 447 30.46 6.25 18.33
CA ILE A 447 31.18 6.62 17.13
C ILE A 447 30.44 7.76 16.39
N LEU A 448 29.12 7.65 16.25
CA LEU A 448 28.25 8.67 15.67
C LEU A 448 28.41 9.98 16.43
N LEU A 449 28.28 9.95 17.73
CA LEU A 449 28.47 11.09 18.62
C LEU A 449 29.86 11.70 18.52
N SER A 450 30.92 10.86 18.50
CA SER A 450 32.31 11.34 18.43
C SER A 450 32.68 11.99 17.09
N ARG A 451 32.10 11.53 15.98
CA ARG A 451 32.33 12.11 14.64
C ARG A 451 31.63 13.44 14.44
N TYR A 452 30.39 13.58 14.97
CA TYR A 452 29.59 14.79 14.80
C TYR A 452 29.79 15.83 15.89
N TYR A 453 30.40 15.48 17.02
CA TYR A 453 30.79 16.42 18.08
C TYR A 453 32.09 17.17 17.79
N LYS A 454 32.71 16.96 16.64
CA LYS A 454 33.87 17.77 16.24
C LYS A 454 33.39 19.15 15.75
N PRO A 455 33.75 20.25 16.45
CA PRO A 455 33.26 21.61 16.15
C PRO A 455 33.54 22.08 14.71
N GLU A 456 34.50 21.49 14.03
CA GLU A 456 34.98 21.89 12.70
C GLU A 456 34.03 21.50 11.55
N ILE A 457 33.14 20.56 11.75
CA ILE A 457 32.15 20.11 10.76
C ILE A 457 30.79 20.78 10.97
N LEU A 458 30.56 21.40 12.14
CA LEU A 458 29.24 21.82 12.63
C LEU A 458 29.00 23.32 12.62
N ASN A 459 29.75 24.11 11.85
CA ASN A 459 29.50 25.56 11.73
C ASN A 459 28.12 25.86 11.12
N GLY A 460 27.08 25.65 11.88
CA GLY A 460 25.68 25.97 11.57
C GLY A 460 24.60 25.01 12.08
N TYR A 461 24.95 23.81 12.56
CA TYR A 461 23.97 22.75 12.90
C TYR A 461 23.94 22.36 14.40
N THR A 462 24.47 23.18 15.26
CA THR A 462 24.71 22.91 16.69
C THR A 462 23.47 22.66 17.55
N LEU A 463 22.26 22.87 17.06
CA LEU A 463 21.03 22.78 17.87
C LEU A 463 20.33 21.42 17.83
N CYS A 464 20.50 20.62 16.76
CA CYS A 464 19.78 19.35 16.61
C CYS A 464 20.54 18.11 17.11
N LEU A 465 21.87 18.11 17.04
CA LEU A 465 22.73 16.97 17.43
C LEU A 465 22.67 16.60 18.92
N PRO A 466 22.68 17.54 19.88
CA PRO A 466 22.56 17.21 21.30
C PRO A 466 21.26 16.50 21.64
N ASP A 467 20.15 16.91 21.03
CA ASP A 467 18.84 16.31 21.26
C ASP A 467 18.75 14.87 20.75
N ILE A 468 19.32 14.60 19.57
CA ILE A 468 19.32 13.26 18.98
C ILE A 468 20.26 12.33 19.71
N ALA A 469 21.43 12.85 20.09
CA ALA A 469 22.40 12.13 20.92
C ALA A 469 21.80 11.79 22.31
N GLN A 470 21.11 12.74 22.93
CA GLN A 470 20.41 12.50 24.21
C GLN A 470 19.25 11.53 24.05
N ARG A 471 18.50 11.58 22.95
CA ARG A 471 17.42 10.64 22.68
C ARG A 471 17.95 9.24 22.41
N ALA A 472 19.03 9.10 21.63
CA ALA A 472 19.68 7.80 21.38
C ALA A 472 20.23 7.19 22.67
N LEU A 473 20.86 7.98 23.52
CA LEU A 473 21.34 7.55 24.85
C LEU A 473 20.17 7.24 25.79
N GLY A 474 19.09 8.05 25.78
CA GLY A 474 17.86 7.80 26.52
C GLY A 474 17.19 6.49 26.13
N LEU A 475 17.19 6.13 24.85
CA LEU A 475 16.68 4.86 24.34
C LEU A 475 17.51 3.66 24.81
N ILE A 476 18.84 3.80 24.84
CA ILE A 476 19.73 2.78 25.41
C ILE A 476 19.43 2.57 26.89
N ASP A 477 19.27 3.65 27.64
CA ASP A 477 18.92 3.60 29.07
C ASP A 477 17.52 3.02 29.34
N GLU A 478 16.54 3.26 28.47
CA GLU A 478 15.20 2.66 28.57
C GLU A 478 15.20 1.17 28.26
N ILE A 479 15.94 0.75 27.25
CA ILE A 479 16.16 -0.66 26.90
C ILE A 479 16.87 -1.38 28.05
N GLU A 480 17.75 -0.70 28.75
CA GLU A 480 18.48 -1.25 29.92
C GLU A 480 17.60 -1.36 31.16
N ARG A 481 16.78 -0.36 31.45
CA ARG A 481 15.86 -0.34 32.60
C ARG A 481 14.66 -1.26 32.43
N GLY A 482 14.19 -1.54 31.23
CA GLY A 482 13.12 -2.51 30.99
C GLY A 482 13.53 -3.98 31.14
N LYS A 483 14.74 -4.23 31.68
CA LYS A 483 15.34 -5.57 31.87
C LYS A 483 15.52 -5.93 33.37
N GLU A 484 15.20 -5.03 34.29
CA GLU A 484 15.05 -5.30 35.73
C GLU A 484 13.58 -5.61 36.06
#